data_1d7ac41a759fc4b7b79fb52ca6859eb9
#
_entry.id   1d7ac41a759fc4b7b79fb52ca6859eb9
#
_cell.length_a   1.000
_cell.length_b   1.000
_cell.length_c   1.000
_cell.angle_alpha   90.00
_cell.angle_beta   90.00
_cell.angle_gamma   90.00
#
_symmetry.space_group_name_H-M   'P 1'
#
loop_
_entity.id
_entity.type
_entity.pdbx_description
1 polymer ?
#
loop_
_entity_poly.entity_id
_entity_poly.type
_entity_poly.pdbx_seq_one_letter_code
_entity_poly.pdbx_strand_id
1 'polypeptide(L)'
;MNQKKVPKRLQSVLWSVDVRHLDIDRDRGYIIHQILSRGRMEDILWLLKTYLKKELRTVFITIPYKDYDASRFYFIKDYILNLSATKLNKKHYVKNIPRDIR
;
A
#
# COMPACT_ATOMS: atom_id res chain seq x y z
N MET A 1 -1.41 -7.33 25.27
CA MET A 1 -1.94 -6.33 24.82
C MET A 1 -1.54 -5.98 23.53
N ASN A 2 -2.43 -5.72 22.72
CA ASN A 2 -2.15 -5.42 21.43
C ASN A 2 -1.61 -4.13 21.22
N GLN A 3 -0.51 -4.03 20.58
CA GLN A 3 0.04 -2.80 20.29
C GLN A 3 -0.40 -2.40 18.98
N LYS A 4 -1.30 -1.57 18.84
CA LYS A 4 -1.75 -1.13 17.55
C LYS A 4 -0.91 0.03 17.09
N LYS A 5 0.38 -0.13 17.23
CA LYS A 5 1.30 0.93 16.88
C LYS A 5 2.19 0.60 15.72
N VAL A 6 2.51 1.59 14.93
CA VAL A 6 3.36 1.44 13.77
C VAL A 6 4.82 1.56 14.22
N PRO A 7 5.69 0.65 13.77
CA PRO A 7 7.09 0.74 14.13
C PRO A 7 7.74 2.03 13.68
N LYS A 8 8.61 2.56 14.52
CA LYS A 8 9.28 3.80 14.21
C LYS A 8 10.06 3.76 12.93
N ARG A 9 10.62 2.63 12.58
CA ARG A 9 11.41 2.52 11.36
C ARG A 9 10.61 2.79 10.09
N LEU A 10 9.30 2.76 10.19
CA LEU A 10 8.47 3.02 9.02
C LEU A 10 8.24 4.52 8.78
N GLN A 11 8.77 5.36 9.65
CA GLN A 11 8.61 6.81 9.48
C GLN A 11 9.13 7.30 8.13
N SER A 12 10.18 6.68 7.61
CA SER A 12 10.72 7.12 6.34
C SER A 12 9.77 6.86 5.16
N VAL A 13 8.90 5.87 5.30
CA VAL A 13 7.93 5.56 4.27
C VAL A 13 6.62 6.29 4.56
N LEU A 14 6.24 6.39 5.83
CA LEU A 14 5.00 7.05 6.22
C LEU A 14 5.31 8.48 6.66
N TRP A 15 5.95 9.22 5.77
CA TRP A 15 6.56 10.49 6.11
C TRP A 15 5.61 11.66 6.32
N SER A 16 4.41 11.55 5.83
CA SER A 16 3.49 12.68 5.94
C SER A 16 2.80 12.79 7.30
N VAL A 17 2.94 11.76 8.14
CA VAL A 17 2.32 11.77 9.44
C VAL A 17 3.28 11.17 10.45
N ASP A 18 3.30 11.68 11.66
CA ASP A 18 4.15 11.11 12.70
C ASP A 18 3.63 9.72 13.03
N VAL A 19 4.46 8.70 12.86
CA VAL A 19 3.99 7.32 13.07
C VAL A 19 3.50 7.07 14.48
N ARG A 20 3.91 7.89 15.44
CA ARG A 20 3.43 7.74 16.81
C ARG A 20 1.95 8.03 16.95
N HIS A 21 1.39 8.75 15.96
CA HIS A 21 -0.02 9.09 15.99
C HIS A 21 -0.84 8.18 15.09
N LEU A 22 -0.22 7.21 14.45
CA LEU A 22 -0.94 6.31 13.56
C LEU A 22 -1.47 5.10 14.32
N ASP A 23 -2.67 4.70 13.95
CA ASP A 23 -3.30 3.52 14.54
C ASP A 23 -3.46 2.49 13.44
N ILE A 24 -3.04 1.28 13.67
CA ILE A 24 -3.04 0.23 12.67
C ILE A 24 -4.43 0.00 12.09
N ASP A 25 -5.46 0.05 12.90
CA ASP A 25 -6.82 -0.18 12.39
C ASP A 25 -7.44 1.07 11.79
N ARG A 26 -7.36 2.18 12.52
CA ARG A 26 -7.99 3.42 12.07
C ARG A 26 -7.38 3.96 10.79
N ASP A 27 -6.07 3.91 10.70
CA ASP A 27 -5.34 4.52 9.59
C ASP A 27 -4.87 3.51 8.55
N ARG A 28 -5.48 2.34 8.52
CA ARG A 28 -5.01 1.27 7.65
C ARG A 28 -4.96 1.63 6.17
N GLY A 29 -5.90 2.43 5.72
CA GLY A 29 -5.89 2.83 4.30
C GLY A 29 -4.60 3.53 3.93
N TYR A 30 -4.21 4.51 4.73
CA TYR A 30 -2.97 5.24 4.48
C TYR A 30 -1.76 4.34 4.66
N ILE A 31 -1.71 3.59 5.75
CA ILE A 31 -0.57 2.73 6.04
C ILE A 31 -0.35 1.70 4.94
N ILE A 32 -1.41 1.01 4.56
CA ILE A 32 -1.32 -0.04 3.56
C ILE A 32 -0.86 0.51 2.22
N HIS A 33 -1.54 1.54 1.72
CA HIS A 33 -1.21 2.05 0.41
C HIS A 33 0.16 2.72 0.38
N GLN A 34 0.51 3.43 1.42
CA GLN A 34 1.79 4.12 1.43
C GLN A 34 2.94 3.09 1.39
N ILE A 35 2.82 2.02 2.15
CA ILE A 35 3.84 0.99 2.15
C ILE A 35 3.85 0.20 0.85
N LEU A 36 2.67 -0.16 0.35
CA LEU A 36 2.62 -0.92 -0.91
C LEU A 36 3.17 -0.11 -2.06
N SER A 37 2.94 1.19 -2.07
CA SER A 37 3.39 2.02 -3.18
C SER A 37 4.85 2.44 -3.07
N ARG A 38 5.36 2.60 -1.85
CA ARG A 38 6.71 3.14 -1.67
C ARG A 38 7.62 2.38 -0.75
N GLY A 39 7.15 1.38 -0.04
CA GLY A 39 7.97 0.66 0.92
C GLY A 39 8.94 -0.29 0.26
N ARG A 40 9.92 -0.72 1.03
CA ARG A 40 10.85 -1.72 0.58
C ARG A 40 10.25 -3.09 0.87
N MET A 41 10.91 -4.14 0.39
CA MET A 41 10.39 -5.47 0.60
C MET A 41 10.19 -5.79 2.09
N GLU A 42 11.10 -5.35 2.93
CA GLU A 42 10.96 -5.60 4.37
C GLU A 42 9.73 -4.93 4.95
N ASP A 43 9.35 -3.77 4.39
CA ASP A 43 8.17 -3.06 4.85
C ASP A 43 6.91 -3.79 4.41
N ILE A 44 6.93 -4.31 3.19
CA ILE A 44 5.83 -5.10 2.67
C ILE A 44 5.66 -6.36 3.50
N LEU A 45 6.77 -6.99 3.90
CA LEU A 45 6.69 -8.18 4.75
C LEU A 45 6.06 -7.84 6.10
N TRP A 46 6.35 -6.65 6.63
CA TRP A 46 5.72 -6.21 7.86
C TRP A 46 4.19 -6.11 7.67
N LEU A 47 3.76 -5.58 6.53
CA LEU A 47 2.33 -5.50 6.24
C LEU A 47 1.71 -6.90 6.22
N LEU A 48 2.38 -7.84 5.57
CA LEU A 48 1.85 -9.19 5.44
C LEU A 48 1.78 -9.91 6.78
N LYS A 49 2.56 -9.48 7.75
CA LYS A 49 2.50 -10.04 9.08
C LYS A 49 1.50 -9.32 9.96
N THR A 50 1.22 -8.08 9.66
CA THR A 50 0.37 -7.25 10.51
C THR A 50 -1.11 -7.33 10.13
N TYR A 51 -1.38 -7.41 8.83
CA TYR A 51 -2.77 -7.46 8.35
C TYR A 51 -3.01 -8.79 7.66
N LEU A 52 -4.25 -9.24 7.67
CA LEU A 52 -4.61 -10.43 6.91
C LEU A 52 -4.57 -10.08 5.43
N LYS A 53 -4.17 -11.02 4.61
CA LYS A 53 -4.11 -10.79 3.18
C LYS A 53 -5.45 -10.34 2.62
N LYS A 54 -6.53 -10.87 3.16
CA LYS A 54 -7.85 -10.50 2.77
C LYS A 54 -8.11 -9.03 3.06
N GLU A 55 -7.61 -8.50 4.18
CA GLU A 55 -7.75 -7.09 4.49
C GLU A 55 -6.96 -6.22 3.51
N LEU A 56 -5.76 -6.66 3.17
CA LEU A 56 -4.94 -5.92 2.23
C LEU A 56 -5.62 -5.84 0.86
N ARG A 57 -6.19 -6.94 0.42
CA ARG A 57 -6.90 -6.97 -0.85
C ARG A 57 -8.12 -6.07 -0.82
N THR A 58 -8.87 -6.13 0.27
CA THR A 58 -10.08 -5.31 0.39
C THR A 58 -9.74 -3.83 0.34
N VAL A 59 -8.72 -3.40 1.07
CA VAL A 59 -8.32 -2.00 1.05
C VAL A 59 -7.84 -1.61 -0.35
N PHE A 60 -7.03 -2.45 -0.96
CA PHE A 60 -6.47 -2.15 -2.28
C PHE A 60 -7.59 -1.95 -3.31
N ILE A 61 -8.61 -2.78 -3.26
CA ILE A 61 -9.71 -2.73 -4.22
C ILE A 61 -10.72 -1.63 -3.91
N THR A 62 -11.10 -1.49 -2.65
CA THR A 62 -12.19 -0.58 -2.30
C THR A 62 -11.76 0.84 -2.04
N ILE A 63 -10.48 1.06 -1.75
CA ILE A 63 -9.99 2.41 -1.50
C ILE A 63 -8.79 2.65 -2.41
N PRO A 64 -9.01 2.91 -3.69
CA PRO A 64 -7.88 3.09 -4.61
C PRO A 64 -7.03 4.29 -4.21
N TYR A 65 -5.75 4.18 -4.48
CA TYR A 65 -4.82 5.22 -4.07
C TYR A 65 -3.91 5.49 -5.27
N LYS A 66 -3.93 6.69 -5.75
CA LYS A 66 -3.21 7.02 -6.97
C LYS A 66 -1.80 7.50 -6.68
N ASP A 67 -0.93 6.59 -6.34
CA ASP A 67 0.46 6.93 -6.04
C ASP A 67 1.44 5.84 -6.46
N TYR A 68 1.02 4.94 -7.30
CA TYR A 68 1.87 3.83 -7.70
C TYR A 68 2.54 4.09 -9.04
N ASP A 69 3.77 3.59 -9.19
CA ASP A 69 4.39 3.53 -10.50
C ASP A 69 3.76 2.32 -11.18
N ALA A 70 3.74 2.29 -12.49
CA ALA A 70 3.13 1.19 -13.22
C ALA A 70 3.73 -0.17 -12.83
N SER A 71 5.05 -0.27 -12.78
CA SER A 71 5.66 -1.54 -12.42
C SER A 71 5.34 -1.96 -10.99
N ARG A 72 5.30 -1.02 -10.08
CA ARG A 72 4.98 -1.31 -8.69
C ARG A 72 3.52 -1.76 -8.58
N PHE A 73 2.62 -1.11 -9.32
CA PHE A 73 1.21 -1.47 -9.31
C PHE A 73 1.03 -2.93 -9.72
N TYR A 74 1.66 -3.35 -10.83
CA TYR A 74 1.54 -4.72 -11.28
C TYR A 74 2.20 -5.71 -10.33
N PHE A 75 3.33 -5.34 -9.77
CA PHE A 75 4.00 -6.19 -8.80
C PHE A 75 3.11 -6.45 -7.59
N ILE A 76 2.53 -5.39 -7.04
CA ILE A 76 1.66 -5.51 -5.87
C ILE A 76 0.41 -6.29 -6.21
N LYS A 77 -0.24 -5.91 -7.32
CA LYS A 77 -1.48 -6.53 -7.71
C LYS A 77 -1.31 -8.03 -7.98
N ASP A 78 -0.33 -8.36 -8.80
CA ASP A 78 -0.18 -9.74 -9.26
C ASP A 78 0.57 -10.65 -8.31
N TYR A 79 1.65 -10.16 -7.74
CA TYR A 79 2.51 -11.03 -6.93
C TYR A 79 2.29 -10.95 -5.43
N ILE A 80 2.02 -9.78 -4.92
CA ILE A 80 1.83 -9.63 -3.48
C ILE A 80 0.41 -9.97 -3.08
N LEU A 81 -0.57 -9.43 -3.79
CA LEU A 81 -1.97 -9.61 -3.43
C LEU A 81 -2.69 -10.70 -4.21
N ASN A 82 -2.03 -11.24 -5.22
CA ASN A 82 -2.60 -12.30 -6.06
C ASN A 82 -3.94 -11.92 -6.66
N LEU A 83 -3.99 -10.73 -7.23
CA LEU A 83 -5.20 -10.23 -7.86
C LEU A 83 -5.08 -10.18 -9.37
N SER A 84 -4.26 -11.05 -9.94
CA SER A 84 -4.04 -11.00 -11.39
C SER A 84 -5.31 -11.24 -12.20
N ALA A 85 -6.25 -12.00 -11.66
CA ALA A 85 -7.50 -12.24 -12.36
C ALA A 85 -8.55 -11.17 -12.13
N THR A 86 -8.26 -10.21 -11.24
CA THR A 86 -9.21 -9.17 -10.91
C THR A 86 -9.01 -7.97 -11.81
N LYS A 87 -10.09 -7.46 -12.38
CA LYS A 87 -9.97 -6.31 -13.22
C LYS A 87 -9.97 -5.05 -12.39
N LEU A 88 -8.89 -4.29 -12.43
CA LEU A 88 -8.79 -3.02 -11.72
C LEU A 88 -8.40 -1.95 -12.72
N ASN A 89 -9.00 -0.78 -12.58
CA ASN A 89 -8.68 0.31 -13.47
C ASN A 89 -7.35 0.95 -13.06
N LYS A 90 -6.34 0.70 -13.86
CA LYS A 90 -5.00 1.22 -13.60
C LYS A 90 -4.97 2.72 -13.35
N LYS A 91 -5.86 3.45 -13.98
CA LYS A 91 -5.90 4.90 -13.83
C LYS A 91 -6.19 5.35 -12.40
N HIS A 92 -6.76 4.50 -11.58
CA HIS A 92 -7.05 4.86 -10.21
C HIS A 92 -5.85 4.64 -9.29
N TYR A 93 -4.80 4.00 -9.80
CA TYR A 93 -3.64 3.63 -9.00
C TYR A 93 -2.34 4.24 -9.48
N VAL A 94 -2.12 4.28 -10.79
CA VAL A 94 -0.85 4.71 -11.33
C VAL A 94 -0.86 6.19 -11.59
N LYS A 95 0.07 6.90 -10.93
CA LYS A 95 0.13 8.33 -11.12
C LYS A 95 0.99 8.65 -12.31
N ASN A 96 0.80 9.78 -12.86
CA ASN A 96 1.64 10.24 -13.96
C ASN A 96 1.86 9.23 -15.03
N ILE A 97 0.77 8.70 -15.53
CA ILE A 97 0.90 7.85 -16.67
C ILE A 97 1.38 8.71 -17.77
N PRO A 98 2.55 8.49 -18.28
CA PRO A 98 3.12 9.37 -19.26
C PRO A 98 2.36 9.27 -20.53
N ARG A 99 2.13 10.33 -21.19
CA ARG A 99 1.56 10.28 -22.37
C ARG A 99 2.63 10.39 -23.19
N ASP A 100 2.76 10.09 -23.95
CA ASP A 100 3.74 10.11 -24.73
C ASP A 100 4.00 11.25 -25.16
N ILE A 101 4.34 11.80 -24.93
CA ILE A 101 4.60 12.90 -25.08
C ILE A 101 5.36 13.28 -25.82
N ARG A 102 5.31 13.27 -26.14
CA ARG A 102 5.86 13.51 -26.58
C ARG A 102 6.10 13.83 -26.80
#